data_ce768cbbc3ab5016e6832cd7e88d1636
#
_entry.id   ce768cbbc3ab5016e6832cd7e88d1636
#
_cell.length_a   1.000
_cell.length_b   1.000
_cell.length_c   1.000
_cell.angle_alpha   90.00
_cell.angle_beta   90.00
_cell.angle_gamma   90.00
#
_symmetry.space_group_name_H-M   'P 1'
#
loop_
_entity.id
_entity.type
_entity.pdbx_description
1 polymer ?
#
loop_
_entity_poly.entity_id
_entity_poly.type
_entity_poly.pdbx_seq_one_letter_code
_entity_poly.pdbx_strand_id
1 'polypeptide(L)'
;MSGFITNFITKHISPEYKERLRSSFLMESTDTCNTIIERQVRYAKEDLRSETKNYSKKVINSVFGVLSNDLRVRIQKDTKEQVTEQVNEEVTTMIEKFKSEMTGVITTHEIIKPSGEKKILKDIVVHEKFDTVLKLVQADLPVFMSGPAGSGKNVICKQVAEALDLDFHFTNAVTQEYRLTGFIDAMGKYHETEFYRAFKFGGVFFLDEMDASIPEVLVILNAAIANRYFEFPCGKIDAHPDFRIIAAGNTFGTGADNTYTGRYCLDGASLDRFSVVEIDYSRTIEKYITNFNEDLINFCEAFRKVTKTAKIDCIFSYRALSAITKLEGNLGLKDIFRMCVTKGIKGDDLGTIKTEIRKFNLETNKYVVNFLEL
;
A
#
# COMPACT_ATOMS: atom_id res chain seq x y z
N MET A 1 -19.03 2.79 -11.47
CA MET A 1 -17.59 3.07 -11.66
C MET A 1 -17.29 3.71 -13.02
N SER A 2 -17.69 3.11 -14.14
CA SER A 2 -17.52 3.68 -15.49
C SER A 2 -18.06 5.12 -15.63
N GLY A 3 -19.19 5.45 -15.00
CA GLY A 3 -19.78 6.78 -15.06
C GLY A 3 -19.03 7.89 -14.31
N PHE A 4 -18.33 7.56 -13.21
CA PHE A 4 -17.63 8.57 -12.41
C PHE A 4 -16.31 8.96 -13.07
N ILE A 5 -15.50 7.98 -13.50
CA ILE A 5 -14.22 8.23 -14.17
C ILE A 5 -14.48 8.86 -15.56
N THR A 6 -15.50 8.39 -16.29
CA THR A 6 -15.89 8.97 -17.59
C THR A 6 -16.46 10.39 -17.43
N ASN A 7 -17.31 10.64 -16.43
CA ASN A 7 -17.82 11.98 -16.11
C ASN A 7 -16.70 12.88 -15.57
N PHE A 8 -15.78 12.34 -14.79
CA PHE A 8 -14.66 13.09 -14.26
C PHE A 8 -13.71 13.51 -15.39
N ILE A 9 -13.29 12.59 -16.26
CA ILE A 9 -12.37 12.88 -17.35
C ILE A 9 -13.05 13.68 -18.46
N THR A 10 -14.31 13.40 -18.84
CA THR A 10 -15.05 14.21 -19.84
C THR A 10 -15.50 15.55 -19.30
N LYS A 11 -15.72 15.69 -18.01
CA LYS A 11 -16.14 16.95 -17.39
C LYS A 11 -14.96 17.89 -17.11
N HIS A 12 -13.74 17.34 -16.95
CA HIS A 12 -12.55 18.10 -16.62
C HIS A 12 -11.60 18.31 -17.81
N ILE A 13 -11.76 17.54 -18.91
CA ILE A 13 -11.25 17.96 -20.21
C ILE A 13 -12.35 18.81 -20.85
N SER A 14 -12.39 20.09 -20.50
CA SER A 14 -13.41 21.01 -20.96
C SER A 14 -13.47 21.10 -22.50
N PRO A 15 -14.63 21.40 -23.08
CA PRO A 15 -14.73 21.73 -24.50
C PRO A 15 -13.73 22.80 -24.92
N GLU A 16 -13.47 23.78 -24.07
CA GLU A 16 -12.46 24.83 -24.26
C GLU A 16 -11.02 24.26 -24.29
N TYR A 17 -10.72 23.22 -23.57
CA TYR A 17 -9.42 22.56 -23.61
C TYR A 17 -9.22 21.80 -24.93
N LYS A 18 -10.25 21.12 -25.42
CA LYS A 18 -10.24 20.49 -26.75
C LYS A 18 -10.10 21.51 -27.87
N GLU A 19 -10.79 22.66 -27.76
CA GLU A 19 -10.71 23.78 -28.70
C GLU A 19 -9.34 24.46 -28.66
N ARG A 20 -8.75 24.65 -27.45
CA ARG A 20 -7.39 25.17 -27.30
C ARG A 20 -6.32 24.21 -27.82
N LEU A 21 -6.47 22.90 -27.64
CA LEU A 21 -5.63 21.91 -28.30
C LEU A 21 -5.71 22.05 -29.84
N ARG A 22 -6.91 22.15 -30.39
CA ARG A 22 -7.13 22.34 -31.84
C ARG A 22 -6.51 23.63 -32.33
N SER A 23 -6.77 24.76 -31.69
CA SER A 23 -6.24 26.07 -32.12
C SER A 23 -4.72 26.16 -31.96
N SER A 24 -4.13 25.51 -30.97
CA SER A 24 -2.67 25.46 -30.74
C SER A 24 -1.95 24.60 -31.80
N PHE A 25 -2.57 23.50 -32.25
CA PHE A 25 -1.99 22.64 -33.29
C PHE A 25 -2.06 23.24 -34.70
N LEU A 26 -2.93 24.21 -34.90
CA LEU A 26 -3.10 24.83 -36.20
C LEU A 26 -2.07 25.91 -36.56
N MET A 27 -1.23 26.34 -35.62
CA MET A 27 -0.46 27.59 -35.83
C MET A 27 1.02 27.49 -36.11
N GLU A 28 1.79 26.40 -35.78
CA GLU A 28 3.26 26.50 -35.89
C GLU A 28 4.04 25.18 -36.13
N SER A 29 5.37 25.33 -36.45
CA SER A 29 6.33 24.29 -36.78
C SER A 29 6.60 23.25 -35.65
N THR A 30 7.27 22.13 -35.98
CA THR A 30 7.51 20.95 -35.12
C THR A 30 8.06 21.24 -33.74
N ASP A 31 8.94 22.22 -33.60
CA ASP A 31 9.55 22.57 -32.29
C ASP A 31 8.56 23.29 -31.35
N THR A 32 7.68 24.10 -31.92
CA THR A 32 6.62 24.80 -31.18
C THR A 32 5.56 23.82 -30.70
N CYS A 33 5.25 22.78 -31.47
CA CYS A 33 4.31 21.74 -31.08
C CYS A 33 4.78 20.99 -29.81
N ASN A 34 6.06 20.65 -29.70
CA ASN A 34 6.59 20.00 -28.50
C ASN A 34 6.43 20.87 -27.24
N THR A 35 6.72 22.18 -27.39
CA THR A 35 6.58 23.14 -26.28
C THR A 35 5.11 23.33 -25.88
N ILE A 36 4.20 23.32 -26.85
CA ILE A 36 2.76 23.45 -26.60
C ILE A 36 2.22 22.20 -25.91
N ILE A 37 2.63 21.00 -26.35
CA ILE A 37 2.23 19.74 -25.71
C ILE A 37 2.71 19.72 -24.25
N GLU A 38 3.95 20.07 -23.98
CA GLU A 38 4.47 20.13 -22.61
C GLU A 38 3.70 21.13 -21.75
N ARG A 39 3.36 22.28 -22.31
CA ARG A 39 2.56 23.30 -21.62
C ARG A 39 1.15 22.81 -21.33
N GLN A 40 0.48 22.19 -22.32
CA GLN A 40 -0.87 21.69 -22.17
C GLN A 40 -0.96 20.48 -21.23
N VAL A 41 0.04 19.57 -21.28
CA VAL A 41 0.16 18.48 -20.31
C VAL A 41 0.38 19.03 -18.90
N ARG A 42 1.14 20.12 -18.75
CA ARG A 42 1.35 20.80 -17.47
C ARG A 42 0.05 21.42 -16.94
N TYR A 43 -0.67 22.16 -17.78
CA TYR A 43 -1.96 22.75 -17.39
C TYR A 43 -3.00 21.69 -17.03
N ALA A 44 -3.10 20.61 -17.84
CA ALA A 44 -4.00 19.50 -17.51
C ALA A 44 -3.63 18.82 -16.17
N LYS A 45 -2.32 18.67 -15.89
CA LYS A 45 -1.84 18.18 -14.60
C LYS A 45 -2.18 19.12 -13.44
N GLU A 46 -2.14 20.42 -13.66
CA GLU A 46 -2.45 21.43 -12.65
C GLU A 46 -3.93 21.53 -12.35
N ASP A 47 -4.78 21.51 -13.37
CA ASP A 47 -6.24 21.49 -13.21
C ASP A 47 -6.73 20.24 -12.49
N LEU A 48 -6.21 19.08 -12.89
CA LEU A 48 -6.52 17.82 -12.23
C LEU A 48 -5.94 17.73 -10.80
N ARG A 49 -4.88 18.51 -10.49
CA ARG A 49 -4.30 18.60 -9.14
C ARG A 49 -5.18 19.36 -8.16
N SER A 50 -5.98 20.31 -8.64
CA SER A 50 -6.78 21.17 -7.75
C SER A 50 -7.99 20.47 -7.15
N GLU A 51 -8.54 19.46 -7.83
CA GLU A 51 -9.84 18.87 -7.48
C GLU A 51 -9.80 17.48 -6.83
N THR A 52 -8.65 16.79 -6.85
CA THR A 52 -8.58 15.40 -6.35
C THR A 52 -7.52 15.20 -5.29
N LYS A 53 -7.97 15.02 -4.06
CA LYS A 53 -7.12 14.63 -2.93
C LYS A 53 -6.41 13.28 -3.18
N ASN A 54 -5.08 13.34 -3.25
CA ASN A 54 -4.07 12.26 -3.11
C ASN A 54 -4.16 10.97 -3.95
N TYR A 55 -5.33 10.46 -4.31
CA TYR A 55 -5.49 9.16 -4.97
C TYR A 55 -5.27 9.23 -6.50
N SER A 56 -5.88 10.20 -7.13
CA SER A 56 -5.84 10.39 -8.59
C SER A 56 -4.49 10.88 -9.10
N LYS A 57 -3.69 11.52 -8.24
CA LYS A 57 -2.41 12.15 -8.63
C LYS A 57 -1.39 11.18 -9.24
N LYS A 58 -1.23 9.97 -8.63
CA LYS A 58 -0.22 9.00 -9.06
C LYS A 58 -0.57 8.40 -10.42
N VAL A 59 -1.82 8.03 -10.55
CA VAL A 59 -2.36 7.40 -11.74
C VAL A 59 -2.39 8.36 -12.93
N ILE A 60 -2.82 9.58 -12.69
CA ILE A 60 -2.84 10.66 -13.69
C ILE A 60 -1.42 10.94 -14.21
N ASN A 61 -0.42 11.00 -13.31
CA ASN A 61 0.97 11.25 -13.71
C ASN A 61 1.54 10.14 -14.61
N SER A 62 1.20 8.87 -14.34
CA SER A 62 1.62 7.73 -15.17
C SER A 62 0.99 7.81 -16.56
N VAL A 63 -0.33 8.03 -16.63
CA VAL A 63 -1.07 8.15 -17.91
C VAL A 63 -0.55 9.32 -18.76
N PHE A 64 -0.35 10.50 -18.15
CA PHE A 64 0.18 11.66 -18.89
C PHE A 64 1.65 11.50 -19.27
N GLY A 65 2.45 10.76 -18.51
CA GLY A 65 3.83 10.44 -18.88
C GLY A 65 3.92 9.58 -20.15
N VAL A 66 3.12 8.51 -20.19
CA VAL A 66 3.04 7.62 -21.36
C VAL A 66 2.48 8.39 -22.58
N LEU A 67 1.39 9.16 -22.38
CA LEU A 67 0.75 9.95 -23.43
C LEU A 67 1.73 10.94 -24.09
N SER A 68 2.53 11.63 -23.30
CA SER A 68 3.45 12.64 -23.80
C SER A 68 4.57 12.06 -24.66
N ASN A 69 5.05 10.86 -24.35
CA ASN A 69 6.12 10.20 -25.12
C ASN A 69 5.62 9.66 -26.47
N ASP A 70 4.46 9.00 -26.48
CA ASP A 70 3.89 8.48 -27.73
C ASP A 70 3.46 9.59 -28.67
N LEU A 71 2.89 10.68 -28.13
CA LEU A 71 2.51 11.86 -28.93
C LEU A 71 3.73 12.52 -29.59
N ARG A 72 4.88 12.60 -28.89
CA ARG A 72 6.10 13.16 -29.49
C ARG A 72 6.61 12.37 -30.69
N VAL A 73 6.54 11.06 -30.65
CA VAL A 73 7.02 10.18 -31.72
C VAL A 73 6.14 10.30 -32.98
N ARG A 74 4.84 10.51 -32.81
CA ARG A 74 3.87 10.51 -33.92
C ARG A 74 3.63 11.87 -34.56
N ILE A 75 3.67 12.95 -33.78
CA ILE A 75 3.54 14.33 -34.33
C ILE A 75 4.63 14.66 -35.35
N GLN A 76 5.78 13.99 -35.28
CA GLN A 76 6.87 14.13 -36.25
C GLN A 76 6.54 13.51 -37.64
N LYS A 77 5.48 12.75 -37.76
CA LYS A 77 5.19 11.93 -38.95
C LYS A 77 3.97 12.36 -39.79
N ASP A 78 2.98 13.07 -39.22
CA ASP A 78 1.69 13.22 -39.90
C ASP A 78 1.19 14.64 -40.01
N THR A 79 0.34 14.89 -41.07
CA THR A 79 -0.29 16.18 -41.38
C THR A 79 -1.36 16.59 -40.35
N LYS A 80 -1.54 17.92 -40.21
CA LYS A 80 -2.32 18.59 -39.15
C LYS A 80 -3.74 18.03 -38.84
N GLU A 81 -4.44 17.49 -39.80
CA GLU A 81 -5.82 17.00 -39.64
C GLU A 81 -5.87 15.56 -39.06
N GLN A 82 -4.97 14.67 -39.47
CA GLN A 82 -4.89 13.31 -38.99
C GLN A 82 -4.46 13.24 -37.52
N VAL A 83 -3.61 14.18 -37.07
CA VAL A 83 -3.12 14.23 -35.68
C VAL A 83 -4.25 14.46 -34.68
N THR A 84 -5.24 15.30 -35.00
CA THR A 84 -6.32 15.61 -34.06
C THR A 84 -7.28 14.43 -33.84
N GLU A 85 -7.51 13.64 -34.85
CA GLU A 85 -8.40 12.48 -34.83
C GLU A 85 -7.70 11.31 -34.13
N GLN A 86 -6.44 11.04 -34.45
CA GLN A 86 -5.61 10.02 -33.82
C GLN A 86 -5.34 10.31 -32.33
N VAL A 87 -5.07 11.56 -31.96
CA VAL A 87 -4.91 11.95 -30.53
C VAL A 87 -6.18 11.68 -29.75
N ASN A 88 -7.36 11.96 -30.31
CA ASN A 88 -8.61 11.67 -29.60
C ASN A 88 -8.88 10.17 -29.48
N GLU A 89 -8.57 9.37 -30.50
CA GLU A 89 -8.70 7.91 -30.45
C GLU A 89 -7.71 7.29 -29.48
N GLU A 90 -6.45 7.73 -29.48
CA GLU A 90 -5.44 7.22 -28.56
C GLU A 90 -5.71 7.60 -27.10
N VAL A 91 -6.14 8.84 -26.86
CA VAL A 91 -6.59 9.26 -25.51
C VAL A 91 -7.77 8.41 -25.06
N THR A 92 -8.72 8.12 -25.95
CA THR A 92 -9.86 7.27 -25.62
C THR A 92 -9.43 5.83 -25.34
N THR A 93 -8.57 5.28 -26.18
CA THR A 93 -8.03 3.91 -26.02
C THR A 93 -7.19 3.77 -24.75
N MET A 94 -6.35 4.77 -24.44
CA MET A 94 -5.60 4.79 -23.18
C MET A 94 -6.50 4.94 -21.97
N ILE A 95 -7.54 5.74 -22.04
CA ILE A 95 -8.56 5.87 -21.00
C ILE A 95 -9.28 4.52 -20.78
N GLU A 96 -9.64 3.82 -21.85
CA GLU A 96 -10.29 2.52 -21.77
C GLU A 96 -9.37 1.44 -21.23
N LYS A 97 -8.12 1.38 -21.70
CA LYS A 97 -7.09 0.50 -21.17
C LYS A 97 -6.85 0.77 -19.68
N PHE A 98 -6.69 2.03 -19.32
CA PHE A 98 -6.55 2.48 -17.94
C PHE A 98 -7.78 2.09 -17.07
N LYS A 99 -9.00 2.29 -17.59
CA LYS A 99 -10.22 1.84 -16.92
C LYS A 99 -10.22 0.33 -16.69
N SER A 100 -9.82 -0.46 -17.68
CA SER A 100 -9.76 -1.93 -17.56
C SER A 100 -8.72 -2.38 -16.54
N GLU A 101 -7.56 -1.74 -16.49
CA GLU A 101 -6.50 -2.00 -15.52
C GLU A 101 -6.92 -1.58 -14.10
N MET A 102 -7.60 -0.42 -13.98
CA MET A 102 -8.13 0.07 -12.69
C MET A 102 -9.30 -0.76 -12.16
N THR A 103 -10.11 -1.36 -13.02
CA THR A 103 -11.25 -2.18 -12.61
C THR A 103 -10.83 -3.39 -11.77
N GLY A 104 -9.60 -3.88 -11.95
CA GLY A 104 -9.02 -4.96 -11.15
C GLY A 104 -8.32 -4.51 -9.85
N VAL A 105 -8.06 -3.20 -9.69
CA VAL A 105 -7.28 -2.65 -8.56
C VAL A 105 -8.18 -1.87 -7.60
N ILE A 106 -9.09 -1.05 -8.14
CA ILE A 106 -10.06 -0.30 -7.33
C ILE A 106 -11.34 -1.09 -7.26
N THR A 107 -11.74 -1.44 -6.06
CA THR A 107 -12.90 -2.29 -5.80
C THR A 107 -13.97 -1.55 -5.01
N THR A 108 -15.19 -2.05 -5.12
CA THR A 108 -16.31 -1.62 -4.29
C THR A 108 -16.66 -2.77 -3.36
N HIS A 109 -16.60 -2.53 -2.06
CA HIS A 109 -16.94 -3.53 -1.05
C HIS A 109 -18.26 -3.16 -0.39
N GLU A 110 -19.21 -4.08 -0.40
CA GLU A 110 -20.41 -3.98 0.41
C GLU A 110 -20.16 -4.65 1.76
N ILE A 111 -20.29 -3.89 2.82
CA ILE A 111 -20.02 -4.34 4.18
C ILE A 111 -21.32 -4.30 4.96
N ILE A 112 -21.62 -5.38 5.64
CA ILE A 112 -22.73 -5.43 6.60
C ILE A 112 -22.11 -5.20 7.98
N LYS A 113 -22.46 -4.09 8.62
CA LYS A 113 -21.98 -3.75 9.97
C LYS A 113 -22.61 -4.71 11.00
N PRO A 114 -22.02 -4.83 12.19
CA PRO A 114 -22.64 -5.58 13.30
C PRO A 114 -24.07 -5.08 13.63
N SER A 115 -24.35 -3.80 13.39
CA SER A 115 -25.69 -3.19 13.52
C SER A 115 -26.71 -3.65 12.46
N GLY A 116 -26.28 -4.40 11.43
CA GLY A 116 -27.11 -4.79 10.27
C GLY A 116 -27.18 -3.74 9.16
N GLU A 117 -26.60 -2.56 9.35
CA GLU A 117 -26.51 -1.52 8.31
C GLU A 117 -25.53 -1.92 7.21
N LYS A 118 -25.88 -1.59 5.98
CA LYS A 118 -25.01 -1.78 4.81
C LYS A 118 -24.17 -0.53 4.58
N LYS A 119 -22.84 -0.70 4.56
CA LYS A 119 -21.90 0.33 4.15
C LYS A 119 -21.24 -0.06 2.84
N ILE A 120 -21.13 0.87 1.92
CA ILE A 120 -20.47 0.66 0.63
C ILE A 120 -19.19 1.49 0.64
N LEU A 121 -18.05 0.80 0.65
CA LEU A 121 -16.75 1.40 0.41
C LEU A 121 -16.50 1.41 -1.10
N LYS A 122 -16.43 2.60 -1.68
CA LYS A 122 -16.23 2.79 -3.11
C LYS A 122 -14.81 3.27 -3.37
N ASP A 123 -14.27 2.83 -4.51
CA ASP A 123 -13.02 3.35 -5.07
C ASP A 123 -11.82 3.21 -4.12
N ILE A 124 -11.74 2.10 -3.38
CA ILE A 124 -10.62 1.78 -2.50
C ILE A 124 -9.73 0.69 -3.10
N VAL A 125 -8.44 0.81 -2.81
CA VAL A 125 -7.46 -0.26 -3.08
C VAL A 125 -7.24 -1.02 -1.79
N VAL A 126 -7.58 -2.29 -1.79
CA VAL A 126 -7.43 -3.16 -0.64
C VAL A 126 -6.53 -4.34 -0.97
N HIS A 127 -5.92 -4.89 0.07
CA HIS A 127 -5.18 -6.15 -0.05
C HIS A 127 -6.14 -7.33 -0.29
N GLU A 128 -5.69 -8.36 -1.00
CA GLU A 128 -6.50 -9.57 -1.28
C GLU A 128 -7.05 -10.25 -0.03
N LYS A 129 -6.37 -10.11 1.11
CA LYS A 129 -6.78 -10.65 2.40
C LYS A 129 -7.71 -9.73 3.20
N PHE A 130 -8.02 -8.53 2.70
CA PHE A 130 -8.86 -7.56 3.40
C PHE A 130 -10.21 -8.16 3.81
N ASP A 131 -10.93 -8.79 2.87
CA ASP A 131 -12.24 -9.38 3.15
C ASP A 131 -12.16 -10.52 4.17
N THR A 132 -11.08 -11.29 4.17
CA THR A 132 -10.86 -12.35 5.16
C THR A 132 -10.70 -11.75 6.55
N VAL A 133 -9.81 -10.75 6.70
CA VAL A 133 -9.60 -10.06 7.98
C VAL A 133 -10.88 -9.38 8.45
N LEU A 134 -11.59 -8.68 7.56
CA LEU A 134 -12.85 -8.02 7.88
C LEU A 134 -13.90 -8.99 8.43
N LYS A 135 -14.10 -10.14 7.77
CA LYS A 135 -15.07 -11.16 8.21
C LYS A 135 -14.73 -11.75 9.58
N LEU A 136 -13.44 -12.01 9.85
CA LEU A 136 -13.00 -12.49 11.16
C LEU A 136 -13.28 -11.45 12.25
N VAL A 137 -12.95 -10.18 12.00
CA VAL A 137 -13.20 -9.09 12.95
C VAL A 137 -14.68 -8.82 13.16
N GLN A 138 -15.52 -8.94 12.11
CA GLN A 138 -16.98 -8.89 12.23
C GLN A 138 -17.56 -10.01 13.09
N ALA A 139 -16.95 -11.20 13.01
CA ALA A 139 -17.33 -12.35 13.83
C ALA A 139 -16.78 -12.28 15.27
N ASP A 140 -16.21 -11.16 15.68
CA ASP A 140 -15.57 -10.95 17.00
C ASP A 140 -14.42 -11.94 17.27
N LEU A 141 -13.72 -12.39 16.23
CA LEU A 141 -12.59 -13.28 16.36
C LEU A 141 -11.28 -12.45 16.38
N PRO A 142 -10.40 -12.70 17.36
CA PRO A 142 -9.06 -12.11 17.35
C PRO A 142 -8.26 -12.53 16.12
N VAL A 143 -7.55 -11.59 15.50
CA VAL A 143 -6.81 -11.84 14.26
C VAL A 143 -5.33 -11.56 14.48
N PHE A 144 -4.46 -12.51 14.09
CA PHE A 144 -3.02 -12.31 14.01
C PHE A 144 -2.59 -12.32 12.55
N MET A 145 -2.11 -11.19 12.06
CA MET A 145 -1.58 -11.05 10.70
C MET A 145 -0.08 -11.29 10.69
N SER A 146 0.35 -12.41 10.11
CA SER A 146 1.76 -12.72 9.92
C SER A 146 2.20 -12.46 8.49
N GLY A 147 3.40 -11.91 8.30
CA GLY A 147 3.96 -11.69 6.96
C GLY A 147 5.10 -10.69 6.92
N PRO A 148 5.78 -10.54 5.78
CA PRO A 148 7.00 -9.77 5.69
C PRO A 148 6.80 -8.29 6.05
N ALA A 149 7.89 -7.65 6.46
CA ALA A 149 7.86 -6.23 6.80
C ALA A 149 7.46 -5.37 5.59
N GLY A 150 6.55 -4.42 5.82
CA GLY A 150 6.08 -3.51 4.78
C GLY A 150 5.16 -4.14 3.74
N SER A 151 4.46 -5.25 4.07
CA SER A 151 3.39 -5.87 3.26
C SER A 151 2.01 -5.20 3.41
N GLY A 152 1.89 -4.13 4.22
CA GLY A 152 0.64 -3.38 4.33
C GLY A 152 -0.27 -3.77 5.50
N LYS A 153 0.18 -4.60 6.45
CA LYS A 153 -0.61 -5.04 7.62
C LYS A 153 -1.33 -3.89 8.34
N ASN A 154 -0.62 -2.79 8.64
CA ASN A 154 -1.19 -1.61 9.30
C ASN A 154 -2.27 -0.92 8.46
N VAL A 155 -2.12 -0.95 7.13
CA VAL A 155 -3.12 -0.36 6.22
C VAL A 155 -4.39 -1.18 6.25
N ILE A 156 -4.27 -2.51 6.20
CA ILE A 156 -5.42 -3.43 6.30
C ILE A 156 -6.19 -3.17 7.61
N CYS A 157 -5.50 -3.05 8.76
CA CYS A 157 -6.15 -2.76 10.04
C CYS A 157 -6.94 -1.47 10.03
N LYS A 158 -6.34 -0.38 9.51
CA LYS A 158 -7.04 0.90 9.40
C LYS A 158 -8.26 0.81 8.50
N GLN A 159 -8.11 0.16 7.34
CA GLN A 159 -9.22 -0.04 6.41
C GLN A 159 -10.35 -0.88 7.04
N VAL A 160 -10.02 -1.89 7.86
CA VAL A 160 -11.02 -2.69 8.58
C VAL A 160 -11.74 -1.85 9.64
N ALA A 161 -11.02 -1.03 10.41
CA ALA A 161 -11.64 -0.12 11.39
C ALA A 161 -12.57 0.89 10.70
N GLU A 162 -12.11 1.53 9.62
CA GLU A 162 -12.93 2.43 8.80
C GLU A 162 -14.15 1.74 8.21
N ALA A 163 -13.99 0.50 7.76
CA ALA A 163 -15.07 -0.30 7.20
C ALA A 163 -16.19 -0.56 8.21
N LEU A 164 -15.82 -0.80 9.47
CA LEU A 164 -16.74 -1.08 10.56
C LEU A 164 -17.23 0.18 11.30
N ASP A 165 -16.76 1.37 10.95
CA ASP A 165 -16.96 2.63 11.66
C ASP A 165 -16.54 2.55 13.13
N LEU A 166 -15.43 1.86 13.39
CA LEU A 166 -14.86 1.71 14.71
C LEU A 166 -13.62 2.60 14.88
N ASP A 167 -13.41 3.11 16.07
CA ASP A 167 -12.20 3.84 16.41
C ASP A 167 -10.98 2.92 16.29
N PHE A 168 -9.87 3.50 15.86
CA PHE A 168 -8.61 2.78 15.65
C PHE A 168 -7.59 3.13 16.73
N HIS A 169 -7.24 2.14 17.55
CA HIS A 169 -6.30 2.25 18.65
C HIS A 169 -5.03 1.46 18.34
N PHE A 170 -3.90 2.12 18.34
CA PHE A 170 -2.62 1.55 17.91
C PHE A 170 -1.61 1.48 19.05
N THR A 171 -0.96 0.31 19.18
CA THR A 171 0.20 0.11 20.04
C THR A 171 1.24 -0.73 19.31
N ASN A 172 2.50 -0.35 19.43
CA ASN A 172 3.62 -1.12 18.91
C ASN A 172 4.04 -2.19 19.95
N ALA A 173 5.09 -2.99 19.63
CA ALA A 173 5.63 -3.99 20.51
C ALA A 173 5.70 -3.54 21.98
N VAL A 174 5.25 -4.38 22.88
CA VAL A 174 5.19 -4.09 24.33
C VAL A 174 6.21 -4.92 25.09
N THR A 175 7.02 -4.23 25.88
CA THR A 175 8.06 -4.82 26.72
C THR A 175 7.79 -4.69 28.22
N GLN A 176 6.72 -3.97 28.56
CA GLN A 176 6.35 -3.71 29.95
C GLN A 176 4.83 -3.66 30.10
N GLU A 177 4.31 -4.23 31.17
CA GLU A 177 2.88 -4.39 31.43
C GLU A 177 2.10 -3.07 31.39
N TYR A 178 2.63 -2.02 32.02
CA TYR A 178 1.95 -0.72 32.07
C TYR A 178 1.72 -0.08 30.69
N ARG A 179 2.44 -0.52 29.66
CA ARG A 179 2.20 -0.09 28.27
C ARG A 179 0.88 -0.61 27.71
N LEU A 180 0.34 -1.69 28.28
CA LEU A 180 -1.00 -2.19 27.99
C LEU A 180 -2.01 -1.71 29.04
N THR A 181 -1.70 -1.93 30.33
CA THR A 181 -2.68 -1.74 31.39
C THR A 181 -2.79 -0.29 31.88
N GLY A 182 -1.85 0.57 31.55
CA GLY A 182 -1.74 1.89 32.15
C GLY A 182 -1.14 1.83 33.55
N PHE A 183 -1.11 2.96 34.21
CA PHE A 183 -0.59 3.06 35.57
C PHE A 183 -1.25 4.23 36.34
N ILE A 184 -1.19 4.16 37.68
CA ILE A 184 -1.59 5.27 38.58
C ILE A 184 -0.32 6.00 38.99
N ASP A 185 -0.28 7.32 38.78
CA ASP A 185 0.85 8.14 39.19
C ASP A 185 0.85 8.43 40.71
N ALA A 186 1.89 9.09 41.19
CA ALA A 186 2.06 9.43 42.60
C ALA A 186 0.96 10.38 43.16
N MET A 187 0.18 11.00 42.28
CA MET A 187 -0.95 11.87 42.61
C MET A 187 -2.29 11.11 42.64
N GLY A 188 -2.26 9.81 42.37
CA GLY A 188 -3.47 8.98 42.29
C GLY A 188 -4.22 9.07 40.96
N LYS A 189 -3.65 9.69 39.93
CA LYS A 189 -4.27 9.82 38.61
C LYS A 189 -3.92 8.61 37.77
N TYR A 190 -4.93 7.98 37.19
CA TYR A 190 -4.75 6.90 36.22
C TYR A 190 -4.39 7.45 34.83
N HIS A 191 -3.37 6.87 34.20
CA HIS A 191 -2.93 7.16 32.86
C HIS A 191 -3.37 6.03 31.92
N GLU A 192 -4.35 6.35 31.08
CA GLU A 192 -4.96 5.41 30.13
C GLU A 192 -4.00 5.05 28.99
N THR A 193 -4.18 3.84 28.45
CA THR A 193 -3.50 3.36 27.25
C THR A 193 -4.49 3.20 26.09
N GLU A 194 -3.99 2.99 24.88
CA GLU A 194 -4.83 2.69 23.73
C GLU A 194 -5.56 1.34 23.89
N PHE A 195 -4.94 0.36 24.54
CA PHE A 195 -5.61 -0.89 24.90
C PHE A 195 -6.79 -0.66 25.84
N TYR A 196 -6.57 0.11 26.92
CA TYR A 196 -7.65 0.45 27.85
C TYR A 196 -8.81 1.15 27.15
N ARG A 197 -8.49 2.14 26.30
CA ARG A 197 -9.53 2.90 25.56
C ARG A 197 -10.34 2.02 24.65
N ALA A 198 -9.68 1.20 23.81
CA ALA A 198 -10.37 0.26 22.95
C ALA A 198 -11.23 -0.72 23.76
N PHE A 199 -10.70 -1.25 24.85
CA PHE A 199 -11.36 -2.24 25.68
C PHE A 199 -12.62 -1.67 26.34
N LYS A 200 -12.53 -0.46 26.91
CA LYS A 200 -13.62 0.18 27.66
C LYS A 200 -14.65 0.87 26.77
N PHE A 201 -14.22 1.53 25.70
CA PHE A 201 -15.09 2.38 24.89
C PHE A 201 -15.44 1.78 23.53
N GLY A 202 -14.84 0.64 23.17
CA GLY A 202 -14.97 0.01 21.85
C GLY A 202 -13.91 0.50 20.88
N GLY A 203 -13.86 -0.16 19.73
CA GLY A 203 -12.90 0.11 18.67
C GLY A 203 -12.00 -1.07 18.36
N VAL A 204 -11.18 -0.91 17.35
CA VAL A 204 -10.18 -1.89 16.92
C VAL A 204 -8.87 -1.58 17.64
N PHE A 205 -8.48 -2.44 18.57
CA PHE A 205 -7.13 -2.41 19.15
C PHE A 205 -6.17 -3.15 18.23
N PHE A 206 -5.18 -2.45 17.72
CA PHE A 206 -4.13 -3.01 16.87
C PHE A 206 -2.79 -3.03 17.59
N LEU A 207 -2.29 -4.25 17.86
CA LEU A 207 -0.96 -4.50 18.39
C LEU A 207 0.00 -4.85 17.26
N ASP A 208 0.80 -3.89 16.81
CA ASP A 208 1.83 -4.14 15.81
C ASP A 208 3.09 -4.76 16.46
N GLU A 209 3.80 -5.56 15.68
CA GLU A 209 5.00 -6.27 16.15
C GLU A 209 4.77 -7.11 17.42
N MET A 210 3.63 -7.83 17.48
CA MET A 210 3.31 -8.71 18.59
C MET A 210 4.43 -9.72 18.87
N ASP A 211 5.07 -10.23 17.81
CA ASP A 211 6.20 -11.16 17.88
C ASP A 211 7.51 -10.54 18.43
N ALA A 212 7.57 -9.21 18.56
CA ALA A 212 8.64 -8.48 19.25
C ALA A 212 8.26 -8.07 20.70
N SER A 213 7.03 -8.35 21.10
CA SER A 213 6.57 -8.12 22.46
C SER A 213 7.05 -9.23 23.41
N ILE A 214 7.29 -8.89 24.66
CA ILE A 214 7.67 -9.88 25.69
C ILE A 214 6.50 -10.84 25.94
N PRO A 215 6.68 -12.16 25.78
CA PRO A 215 5.58 -13.14 25.86
C PRO A 215 4.81 -13.08 27.19
N GLU A 216 5.49 -12.83 28.31
CA GLU A 216 4.87 -12.72 29.63
C GLU A 216 3.86 -11.56 29.70
N VAL A 217 4.13 -10.47 29.00
CA VAL A 217 3.21 -9.31 28.91
C VAL A 217 1.99 -9.65 28.07
N LEU A 218 2.13 -10.49 27.05
CA LEU A 218 1.04 -10.90 26.17
C LEU A 218 -0.01 -11.80 26.87
N VAL A 219 0.34 -12.44 27.99
CA VAL A 219 -0.61 -13.19 28.82
C VAL A 219 -1.77 -12.30 29.31
N ILE A 220 -1.52 -11.00 29.49
CA ILE A 220 -2.55 -10.01 29.82
C ILE A 220 -3.65 -9.98 28.77
N LEU A 221 -3.25 -9.94 27.48
CA LEU A 221 -4.21 -9.96 26.37
C LEU A 221 -5.01 -11.26 26.34
N ASN A 222 -4.37 -12.40 26.62
CA ASN A 222 -5.03 -13.69 26.69
C ASN A 222 -6.17 -13.70 27.71
N ALA A 223 -5.93 -13.15 28.90
CA ALA A 223 -6.94 -13.05 29.95
C ALA A 223 -8.10 -12.11 29.55
N ALA A 224 -7.76 -10.95 28.99
CA ALA A 224 -8.74 -9.97 28.57
C ALA A 224 -9.64 -10.49 27.43
N ILE A 225 -9.07 -11.19 26.44
CA ILE A 225 -9.78 -11.80 25.31
C ILE A 225 -10.73 -12.89 25.80
N ALA A 226 -10.22 -13.81 26.63
CA ALA A 226 -10.98 -14.99 27.06
C ALA A 226 -12.15 -14.63 28.00
N ASN A 227 -11.93 -13.69 28.92
CA ASN A 227 -12.89 -13.37 29.96
C ASN A 227 -13.84 -12.24 29.60
N ARG A 228 -13.51 -11.43 28.60
CA ARG A 228 -14.25 -10.20 28.24
C ARG A 228 -14.36 -9.20 29.40
N TYR A 229 -13.49 -9.31 30.41
CA TYR A 229 -13.22 -8.34 31.45
C TYR A 229 -11.75 -8.39 31.84
N PHE A 230 -11.24 -7.30 32.37
CA PHE A 230 -9.85 -7.22 32.85
C PHE A 230 -9.74 -6.27 34.06
N GLU A 231 -8.85 -6.61 34.99
CA GLU A 231 -8.52 -5.81 36.19
C GLU A 231 -7.42 -4.82 35.84
N PHE A 232 -7.77 -3.61 35.49
CA PHE A 232 -6.84 -2.52 35.27
C PHE A 232 -6.42 -1.88 36.59
N PRO A 233 -5.31 -1.12 36.66
CA PRO A 233 -4.93 -0.41 37.90
C PRO A 233 -6.03 0.49 38.49
N CYS A 234 -6.96 0.96 37.65
CA CYS A 234 -8.11 1.75 38.06
C CYS A 234 -9.37 0.93 38.41
N GLY A 235 -9.28 -0.39 38.41
CA GLY A 235 -10.37 -1.32 38.74
C GLY A 235 -10.81 -2.20 37.58
N LYS A 236 -11.79 -3.07 37.86
CA LYS A 236 -12.34 -4.01 36.91
C LYS A 236 -13.13 -3.28 35.81
N ILE A 237 -12.81 -3.61 34.56
CA ILE A 237 -13.49 -3.08 33.37
C ILE A 237 -13.99 -4.28 32.54
N ASP A 238 -15.24 -4.25 32.15
CA ASP A 238 -15.81 -5.18 31.18
C ASP A 238 -15.54 -4.67 29.76
N ALA A 239 -15.28 -5.61 28.84
CA ALA A 239 -15.03 -5.28 27.44
C ALA A 239 -16.27 -4.70 26.77
N HIS A 240 -16.09 -3.60 26.06
CA HIS A 240 -17.15 -3.04 25.21
C HIS A 240 -17.62 -4.09 24.16
N PRO A 241 -18.90 -4.17 23.81
CA PRO A 241 -19.38 -5.09 22.78
C PRO A 241 -18.67 -4.91 21.42
N ASP A 242 -18.26 -3.70 21.09
CA ASP A 242 -17.52 -3.36 19.87
C ASP A 242 -16.02 -3.39 20.03
N PHE A 243 -15.47 -3.90 21.13
CA PHE A 243 -14.03 -4.15 21.25
C PHE A 243 -13.60 -5.24 20.29
N ARG A 244 -12.63 -4.93 19.45
CA ARG A 244 -12.01 -5.87 18.49
C ARG A 244 -10.49 -5.83 18.65
N ILE A 245 -9.83 -6.97 18.45
CA ILE A 245 -8.38 -7.05 18.53
C ILE A 245 -7.78 -7.62 17.26
N ILE A 246 -6.79 -6.92 16.73
CA ILE A 246 -5.94 -7.37 15.64
C ILE A 246 -4.50 -7.23 16.09
N ALA A 247 -3.70 -8.26 15.88
CA ALA A 247 -2.27 -8.22 16.10
C ALA A 247 -1.51 -8.43 14.78
N ALA A 248 -0.28 -7.96 14.69
CA ALA A 248 0.58 -8.21 13.54
C ALA A 248 1.99 -8.60 13.98
N GLY A 249 2.62 -9.47 13.20
CA GLY A 249 4.00 -9.88 13.35
C GLY A 249 4.70 -10.05 12.01
N ASN A 250 6.02 -10.12 12.04
CA ASN A 250 6.81 -10.42 10.85
C ASN A 250 7.17 -11.92 10.78
N THR A 251 6.94 -12.64 11.85
CA THR A 251 7.06 -14.10 11.95
C THR A 251 5.72 -14.71 12.37
N PHE A 252 5.60 -16.04 12.28
CA PHE A 252 4.42 -16.77 12.81
C PHE A 252 4.48 -16.99 14.33
N GLY A 253 5.24 -16.18 15.06
CA GLY A 253 5.49 -16.41 16.49
C GLY A 253 6.47 -17.57 16.75
N THR A 254 7.24 -17.95 15.75
CA THR A 254 8.25 -19.03 15.83
C THR A 254 9.58 -18.57 16.42
N GLY A 255 9.68 -17.30 16.78
CA GLY A 255 10.90 -16.67 17.27
C GLY A 255 11.74 -16.01 16.19
N ALA A 256 12.96 -15.63 16.55
CA ALA A 256 13.88 -14.94 15.68
C ALA A 256 14.35 -15.84 14.51
N ASP A 257 14.52 -15.22 13.36
CA ASP A 257 15.20 -15.78 12.19
C ASP A 257 16.35 -14.85 11.74
N ASN A 258 17.00 -15.17 10.63
CA ASN A 258 18.12 -14.37 10.14
C ASN A 258 17.70 -12.94 9.75
N THR A 259 16.49 -12.78 9.21
CA THR A 259 15.95 -11.50 8.76
C THR A 259 15.35 -10.69 9.90
N TYR A 260 14.73 -11.37 10.88
CA TYR A 260 14.01 -10.78 12.03
C TYR A 260 14.59 -11.25 13.36
N THR A 261 15.72 -10.67 13.76
CA THR A 261 16.51 -11.14 14.92
C THR A 261 15.91 -10.77 16.29
N GLY A 262 15.09 -9.74 16.36
CA GLY A 262 14.49 -9.26 17.62
C GLY A 262 13.08 -9.81 17.86
N ARG A 263 12.85 -11.12 17.61
CA ARG A 263 11.52 -11.75 17.76
C ARG A 263 11.53 -12.84 18.81
N TYR A 264 10.44 -12.91 19.58
CA TYR A 264 10.23 -13.94 20.59
C TYR A 264 9.41 -15.10 20.03
N CYS A 265 9.63 -16.29 20.59
CA CYS A 265 8.74 -17.41 20.38
C CYS A 265 7.46 -17.19 21.19
N LEU A 266 6.33 -17.15 20.53
CA LEU A 266 5.03 -16.97 21.17
C LEU A 266 4.52 -18.31 21.70
N ASP A 267 3.90 -18.27 22.89
CA ASP A 267 3.28 -19.45 23.47
C ASP A 267 2.10 -19.95 22.60
N GLY A 268 2.02 -21.28 22.48
CA GLY A 268 0.96 -21.94 21.70
C GLY A 268 -0.44 -21.59 22.17
N ALA A 269 -0.65 -21.42 23.47
CA ALA A 269 -1.93 -21.00 24.01
C ALA A 269 -2.30 -19.56 23.67
N SER A 270 -1.31 -18.70 23.46
CA SER A 270 -1.51 -17.34 22.96
C SER A 270 -1.88 -17.34 21.49
N LEU A 271 -1.20 -18.13 20.66
CA LEU A 271 -1.48 -18.26 19.24
C LEU A 271 -2.85 -18.90 18.95
N ASP A 272 -3.25 -19.90 19.74
CA ASP A 272 -4.55 -20.59 19.61
C ASP A 272 -5.75 -19.64 19.76
N ARG A 273 -5.59 -18.53 20.45
CA ARG A 273 -6.65 -17.52 20.61
C ARG A 273 -6.84 -16.63 19.39
N PHE A 274 -5.90 -16.63 18.48
CA PHE A 274 -5.94 -15.80 17.29
C PHE A 274 -6.20 -16.62 16.03
N SER A 275 -7.05 -16.10 15.16
CA SER A 275 -7.14 -16.56 13.76
C SER A 275 -5.96 -16.00 12.99
N VAL A 276 -5.07 -16.88 12.53
CA VAL A 276 -3.85 -16.46 11.82
C VAL A 276 -4.17 -16.21 10.34
N VAL A 277 -3.79 -15.04 9.84
CA VAL A 277 -3.91 -14.66 8.43
C VAL A 277 -2.54 -14.29 7.88
N GLU A 278 -2.09 -15.02 6.88
CA GLU A 278 -0.84 -14.71 6.18
C GLU A 278 -1.04 -13.55 5.21
N ILE A 279 -0.21 -12.50 5.38
CA ILE A 279 -0.22 -11.28 4.56
C ILE A 279 1.10 -11.20 3.80
N ASP A 280 1.09 -11.59 2.54
CA ASP A 280 2.24 -11.46 1.64
C ASP A 280 2.11 -10.18 0.77
N TYR A 281 3.05 -9.97 -0.12
CA TYR A 281 2.97 -8.87 -1.09
C TYR A 281 1.92 -9.17 -2.16
N SER A 282 1.04 -8.22 -2.40
CA SER A 282 -0.02 -8.29 -3.41
C SER A 282 0.35 -7.51 -4.66
N ARG A 283 0.29 -8.17 -5.82
CA ARG A 283 0.54 -7.53 -7.12
C ARG A 283 -0.45 -6.37 -7.37
N THR A 284 -1.68 -6.46 -6.88
CA THR A 284 -2.67 -5.39 -6.96
C THR A 284 -2.21 -4.12 -6.25
N ILE A 285 -1.67 -4.27 -5.04
CA ILE A 285 -1.10 -3.15 -4.28
C ILE A 285 0.16 -2.61 -4.96
N GLU A 286 1.00 -3.49 -5.52
CA GLU A 286 2.21 -3.09 -6.24
C GLU A 286 1.89 -2.28 -7.50
N LYS A 287 0.89 -2.70 -8.29
CA LYS A 287 0.38 -1.90 -9.42
C LYS A 287 -0.02 -0.50 -9.00
N TYR A 288 -0.74 -0.39 -7.90
CA TYR A 288 -1.14 0.90 -7.36
C TYR A 288 0.05 1.76 -6.90
N ILE A 289 0.99 1.18 -6.15
CA ILE A 289 2.17 1.89 -5.62
C ILE A 289 3.08 2.38 -6.75
N THR A 290 3.25 1.56 -7.79
CA THR A 290 4.18 1.84 -8.90
C THR A 290 3.55 2.60 -10.06
N ASN A 291 2.29 3.05 -9.92
CA ASN A 291 1.52 3.65 -11.01
C ASN A 291 1.48 2.74 -12.26
N PHE A 292 1.22 1.44 -12.06
CA PHE A 292 1.14 0.41 -13.12
C PHE A 292 2.46 0.19 -13.89
N ASN A 293 3.60 0.47 -13.28
CA ASN A 293 4.90 0.20 -13.88
C ASN A 293 5.23 -1.28 -13.79
N GLU A 294 4.83 -2.05 -14.81
CA GLU A 294 5.02 -3.50 -14.88
C GLU A 294 6.51 -3.89 -14.86
N ASP A 295 7.40 -3.08 -15.45
CA ASP A 295 8.84 -3.34 -15.42
C ASP A 295 9.39 -3.30 -13.99
N LEU A 296 8.97 -2.33 -13.19
CA LEU A 296 9.38 -2.23 -11.79
C LEU A 296 8.81 -3.39 -10.96
N ILE A 297 7.56 -3.77 -11.20
CA ILE A 297 6.91 -4.90 -10.52
C ILE A 297 7.64 -6.21 -10.85
N ASN A 298 7.88 -6.49 -12.14
CA ASN A 298 8.57 -7.68 -12.58
C ASN A 298 10.00 -7.77 -12.01
N PHE A 299 10.72 -6.65 -11.96
CA PHE A 299 12.02 -6.59 -11.29
C PHE A 299 11.91 -6.93 -9.81
N CYS A 300 10.92 -6.35 -9.09
CA CYS A 300 10.72 -6.59 -7.67
C CYS A 300 10.38 -8.06 -7.38
N GLU A 301 9.46 -8.66 -8.15
CA GLU A 301 9.10 -10.07 -8.02
C GLU A 301 10.30 -11.00 -8.27
N ALA A 302 11.06 -10.75 -9.35
CA ALA A 302 12.27 -11.52 -9.66
C ALA A 302 13.30 -11.41 -8.53
N PHE A 303 13.54 -10.20 -8.04
CA PHE A 303 14.47 -9.94 -6.93
C PHE A 303 14.07 -10.71 -5.67
N ARG A 304 12.81 -10.62 -5.25
CA ARG A 304 12.29 -11.34 -4.06
C ARG A 304 12.38 -12.86 -4.24
N LYS A 305 12.10 -13.38 -5.44
CA LYS A 305 12.21 -14.79 -5.72
C LYS A 305 13.65 -15.28 -5.61
N VAL A 306 14.59 -14.51 -6.14
CA VAL A 306 16.03 -14.80 -6.02
C VAL A 306 16.48 -14.79 -4.56
N THR A 307 16.21 -13.72 -3.82
CA THR A 307 16.62 -13.60 -2.41
C THR A 307 16.04 -14.70 -1.54
N LYS A 308 14.76 -15.06 -1.75
CA LYS A 308 14.09 -16.16 -1.04
C LYS A 308 14.75 -17.52 -1.37
N THR A 309 15.03 -17.80 -2.65
CA THR A 309 15.64 -19.06 -3.09
C THR A 309 17.09 -19.18 -2.60
N ALA A 310 17.86 -18.10 -2.67
CA ALA A 310 19.25 -18.06 -2.24
C ALA A 310 19.40 -17.88 -0.71
N LYS A 311 18.29 -17.74 0.02
CA LYS A 311 18.26 -17.47 1.48
C LYS A 311 19.09 -16.25 1.87
N ILE A 312 19.03 -15.20 1.06
CA ILE A 312 19.69 -13.93 1.30
C ILE A 312 18.75 -13.02 2.09
N ASP A 313 19.24 -12.49 3.21
CA ASP A 313 18.49 -11.61 4.09
C ASP A 313 18.36 -10.22 3.49
N CYS A 314 17.31 -10.04 2.70
CA CYS A 314 16.98 -8.75 2.08
C CYS A 314 15.47 -8.58 1.95
N ILE A 315 14.99 -7.38 2.27
CA ILE A 315 13.57 -7.03 2.21
C ILE A 315 13.34 -6.01 1.10
N PHE A 316 12.69 -6.41 0.02
CA PHE A 316 12.20 -5.49 -0.99
C PHE A 316 10.69 -5.23 -0.78
N SER A 317 10.38 -4.30 0.13
CA SER A 317 9.02 -4.01 0.60
C SER A 317 8.29 -2.98 -0.25
N TYR A 318 6.99 -2.77 0.01
CA TYR A 318 6.22 -1.66 -0.57
C TYR A 318 6.83 -0.28 -0.26
N ARG A 319 7.56 -0.13 0.85
CA ARG A 319 8.29 1.11 1.17
C ARG A 319 9.39 1.37 0.14
N ALA A 320 10.14 0.33 -0.24
CA ALA A 320 11.18 0.44 -1.26
C ALA A 320 10.58 0.72 -2.65
N LEU A 321 9.50 0.01 -3.03
CA LEU A 321 8.77 0.30 -4.28
C LEU A 321 8.28 1.75 -4.33
N SER A 322 7.64 2.23 -3.25
CA SER A 322 7.17 3.62 -3.16
C SER A 322 8.32 4.63 -3.23
N ALA A 323 9.48 4.31 -2.65
CA ALA A 323 10.65 5.17 -2.72
C ALA A 323 11.20 5.25 -4.14
N ILE A 324 11.33 4.12 -4.83
CA ILE A 324 11.77 4.09 -6.24
C ILE A 324 10.83 4.93 -7.10
N THR A 325 9.53 4.69 -7.01
CA THR A 325 8.51 5.42 -7.80
C THR A 325 8.53 6.92 -7.56
N LYS A 326 8.83 7.36 -6.33
CA LYS A 326 8.88 8.78 -5.98
C LYS A 326 10.18 9.48 -6.39
N LEU A 327 11.29 8.75 -6.35
CA LEU A 327 12.62 9.29 -6.58
C LEU A 327 13.07 9.16 -8.04
N GLU A 328 12.46 8.26 -8.79
CA GLU A 328 12.71 8.09 -10.21
C GLU A 328 12.45 9.41 -10.96
N GLY A 329 13.42 9.81 -11.77
CA GLY A 329 13.41 11.12 -12.45
C GLY A 329 14.10 12.25 -11.68
N ASN A 330 14.30 12.10 -10.37
CA ASN A 330 15.04 13.06 -9.55
C ASN A 330 16.46 12.57 -9.18
N LEU A 331 16.62 11.25 -9.09
CA LEU A 331 17.90 10.61 -8.75
C LEU A 331 18.18 9.46 -9.72
N GLY A 332 19.46 9.11 -9.87
CA GLY A 332 19.87 7.94 -10.64
C GLY A 332 19.37 6.63 -10.02
N LEU A 333 18.88 5.70 -10.86
CA LEU A 333 18.35 4.41 -10.38
C LEU A 333 19.37 3.63 -9.55
N LYS A 334 20.66 3.70 -9.88
CA LYS A 334 21.72 3.02 -9.11
C LYS A 334 21.80 3.53 -7.67
N ASP A 335 21.69 4.83 -7.48
CA ASP A 335 21.75 5.43 -6.13
C ASP A 335 20.47 5.08 -5.35
N ILE A 336 19.32 5.13 -6.01
CA ILE A 336 18.06 4.71 -5.40
C ILE A 336 18.13 3.24 -4.95
N PHE A 337 18.69 2.34 -5.78
CA PHE A 337 18.84 0.94 -5.42
C PHE A 337 19.78 0.74 -4.24
N ARG A 338 20.92 1.42 -4.20
CA ARG A 338 21.84 1.36 -3.05
C ARG A 338 21.17 1.78 -1.76
N MET A 339 20.38 2.86 -1.80
CA MET A 339 19.70 3.40 -0.62
C MET A 339 18.49 2.59 -0.18
N CYS A 340 17.70 2.06 -1.12
CA CYS A 340 16.37 1.52 -0.82
C CYS A 340 16.27 -0.01 -0.93
N VAL A 341 17.10 -0.64 -1.78
CA VAL A 341 16.98 -2.08 -2.09
C VAL A 341 18.16 -2.85 -1.56
N THR A 342 19.39 -2.48 -1.91
CA THR A 342 20.59 -3.26 -1.63
C THR A 342 21.30 -2.87 -0.33
N LYS A 343 20.72 -1.98 0.45
CA LYS A 343 21.27 -1.57 1.75
C LYS A 343 21.48 -2.78 2.67
N GLY A 344 22.71 -2.96 3.15
CA GLY A 344 23.05 -4.06 4.06
C GLY A 344 23.33 -5.40 3.38
N ILE A 345 23.20 -5.53 2.07
CA ILE A 345 23.57 -6.74 1.34
C ILE A 345 25.09 -6.83 1.22
N LYS A 346 25.65 -8.00 1.56
CA LYS A 346 27.08 -8.27 1.38
C LYS A 346 27.44 -8.39 -0.09
N GLY A 347 28.69 -8.12 -0.44
CA GLY A 347 29.15 -8.14 -1.85
C GLY A 347 28.93 -9.49 -2.54
N ASP A 348 29.20 -10.60 -1.87
CA ASP A 348 28.99 -11.96 -2.39
C ASP A 348 27.53 -12.27 -2.66
N ASP A 349 26.64 -11.85 -1.72
CA ASP A 349 25.20 -12.01 -1.87
C ASP A 349 24.66 -11.15 -3.03
N LEU A 350 25.18 -9.92 -3.18
CA LEU A 350 24.84 -9.07 -4.31
C LEU A 350 25.26 -9.69 -5.65
N GLY A 351 26.44 -10.29 -5.71
CA GLY A 351 26.94 -11.06 -6.87
C GLY A 351 26.03 -12.22 -7.21
N THR A 352 25.57 -12.95 -6.20
CA THR A 352 24.63 -14.08 -6.36
C THR A 352 23.29 -13.58 -6.91
N ILE A 353 22.73 -12.48 -6.34
CA ILE A 353 21.46 -11.91 -6.84
C ILE A 353 21.61 -11.49 -8.30
N LYS A 354 22.70 -10.81 -8.67
CA LYS A 354 22.94 -10.39 -10.06
C LYS A 354 23.02 -11.55 -11.03
N THR A 355 23.63 -12.67 -10.63
CA THR A 355 23.76 -13.86 -11.45
C THR A 355 22.40 -14.55 -11.64
N GLU A 356 21.64 -14.71 -10.57
CA GLU A 356 20.36 -15.41 -10.60
C GLU A 356 19.26 -14.59 -11.30
N ILE A 357 19.24 -13.25 -11.14
CA ILE A 357 18.21 -12.41 -11.75
C ILE A 357 18.26 -12.41 -13.28
N ARG A 358 19.43 -12.67 -13.88
CA ARG A 358 19.59 -12.81 -15.34
C ARG A 358 18.78 -13.98 -15.92
N LYS A 359 18.46 -15.00 -15.11
CA LYS A 359 17.68 -16.17 -15.54
C LYS A 359 16.20 -15.86 -15.78
N PHE A 360 15.73 -14.67 -15.44
CA PHE A 360 14.33 -14.27 -15.57
C PHE A 360 13.97 -13.65 -16.93
N ASN A 361 14.89 -13.63 -17.89
CA ASN A 361 14.68 -13.06 -19.24
C ASN A 361 14.13 -11.61 -19.21
N LEU A 362 14.65 -10.80 -18.29
CA LEU A 362 14.30 -9.38 -18.13
C LEU A 362 15.40 -8.45 -18.67
N GLU A 363 16.08 -8.85 -19.74
CA GLU A 363 17.26 -8.17 -20.29
C GLU A 363 16.98 -6.74 -20.76
N THR A 364 15.77 -6.48 -21.23
CA THR A 364 15.33 -5.14 -21.68
C THR A 364 14.73 -4.29 -20.57
N ASN A 365 14.52 -4.86 -19.38
CA ASN A 365 13.95 -4.15 -18.25
C ASN A 365 14.97 -3.14 -17.70
N LYS A 366 14.64 -1.86 -17.75
CA LYS A 366 15.54 -0.78 -17.31
C LYS A 366 16.01 -0.90 -15.86
N TYR A 367 15.17 -1.44 -14.97
CA TYR A 367 15.52 -1.63 -13.56
C TYR A 367 16.53 -2.75 -13.38
N VAL A 368 16.36 -3.85 -14.12
CA VAL A 368 17.33 -4.96 -14.13
C VAL A 368 18.67 -4.50 -14.69
N VAL A 369 18.68 -3.78 -15.81
CA VAL A 369 19.92 -3.25 -16.43
C VAL A 369 20.68 -2.39 -15.42
N ASN A 370 20.02 -1.39 -14.82
CA ASN A 370 20.65 -0.51 -13.84
C ASN A 370 21.08 -1.24 -12.57
N PHE A 371 20.33 -2.26 -12.13
CA PHE A 371 20.71 -3.09 -10.99
C PHE A 371 21.97 -3.93 -11.26
N LEU A 372 22.10 -4.50 -12.44
CA LEU A 372 23.28 -5.29 -12.82
C LEU A 372 24.56 -4.47 -12.88
N GLU A 373 24.44 -3.17 -13.11
CA GLU A 373 25.56 -2.24 -13.17
C GLU A 373 25.95 -1.62 -11.80
N LEU A 374 25.29 -1.98 -10.69
CA LEU A 374 25.68 -1.60 -9.34
C LEU A 374 27.07 -2.11 -8.97
#